data_5b89b735e7083139fbfd501f3f286558
#
_entry.id   5b89b735e7083139fbfd501f3f286558
#
_cell.length_a   1.000
_cell.length_b   1.000
_cell.length_c   1.000
_cell.angle_alpha   90.00
_cell.angle_beta   90.00
_cell.angle_gamma   90.00
#
_symmetry.space_group_name_H-M   'P 1'
#
loop_
_entity.id
_entity.type
_entity.pdbx_description
1 polymer ?
#
loop_
_entity_poly.entity_id
_entity_poly.type
_entity_poly.pdbx_seq_one_letter_code
_entity_poly.pdbx_strand_id
1 'polypeptide(L)'
;MSSVAPPGGESFLRASERFDDALKSIMESNDGNIAIVSHSGVIRGWLHHYGGHDEDMFSIPVPCASIASLMCDGNTINRAIAGTRAVLTPDDDEIEEYYRRCKTPEEVIAHCRAVAHGAERIVEQGEISCNRELLRAACLLHDMCRADGKSHPESAAHILTMDAYPALASIVAGHHDLPRRASTETDLLYLSDKLYSGAQRVTIDERFARSRAKCKDEEALKKWSQRYAAVRGIVERYHLEGQL
;
A
#
# COMPACT_ATOMS: atom_id res chain seq x y z
N MET A 1 19.76 -2.74 29.21
CA MET A 1 20.57 -2.19 28.08
C MET A 1 20.35 -0.70 27.83
N SER A 2 19.19 -0.16 28.12
CA SER A 2 18.84 1.25 27.85
C SER A 2 19.62 2.29 28.67
N SER A 3 20.18 1.91 29.81
CA SER A 3 20.98 2.80 30.72
C SER A 3 22.47 2.85 30.42
N VAL A 4 22.96 2.04 29.49
CA VAL A 4 24.40 2.00 29.12
C VAL A 4 24.65 3.07 28.04
N ALA A 5 25.65 3.94 28.29
CA ALA A 5 26.08 4.94 27.33
C ALA A 5 27.35 4.48 26.62
N PRO A 6 27.52 4.74 25.31
CA PRO A 6 28.79 4.57 24.62
C PRO A 6 29.81 5.61 25.12
N PRO A 7 31.14 5.36 24.97
CA PRO A 7 32.15 6.32 25.34
C PRO A 7 31.92 7.70 24.69
N GLY A 8 31.79 8.73 25.50
CA GLY A 8 31.54 10.10 25.02
C GLY A 8 30.14 10.40 24.54
N GLY A 9 29.18 9.45 24.66
CA GLY A 9 27.79 9.59 24.24
C GLY A 9 26.80 9.55 25.41
N GLU A 10 25.51 9.57 25.08
CA GLU A 10 24.40 9.39 26.03
C GLU A 10 23.77 8.00 25.91
N SER A 11 23.12 7.53 26.97
CA SER A 11 22.34 6.30 26.93
C SER A 11 20.99 6.53 26.23
N PHE A 12 20.36 5.46 25.74
CA PHE A 12 19.01 5.56 25.17
C PHE A 12 17.99 6.09 26.18
N LEU A 13 18.13 5.76 27.45
CA LEU A 13 17.26 6.29 28.50
C LEU A 13 17.38 7.83 28.59
N ARG A 14 18.61 8.36 28.66
CA ARG A 14 18.81 9.82 28.71
C ARG A 14 18.35 10.53 27.44
N ALA A 15 18.56 9.91 26.28
CA ALA A 15 18.04 10.45 25.03
C ALA A 15 16.51 10.48 25.03
N SER A 16 15.85 9.47 25.61
CA SER A 16 14.40 9.41 25.74
C SER A 16 13.85 10.44 26.73
N GLU A 17 14.52 10.65 27.86
CA GLU A 17 14.18 11.69 28.84
C GLU A 17 14.24 13.08 28.21
N ARG A 18 15.35 13.40 27.54
CA ARG A 18 15.53 14.67 26.84
C ARG A 18 14.49 14.90 25.73
N PHE A 19 14.10 13.84 25.03
CA PHE A 19 13.06 13.89 23.99
C PHE A 19 11.69 14.10 24.60
N ASP A 20 11.38 13.47 25.75
CA ASP A 20 10.13 13.63 26.49
C ASP A 20 9.95 15.08 26.99
N ASP A 21 11.02 15.66 27.55
CA ASP A 21 11.04 17.07 27.97
C ASP A 21 10.80 18.02 26.79
N ALA A 22 11.41 17.73 25.64
CA ALA A 22 11.21 18.52 24.43
C ALA A 22 9.74 18.41 23.92
N LEU A 23 9.16 17.18 23.92
CA LEU A 23 7.77 16.96 23.54
C LEU A 23 6.81 17.76 24.42
N LYS A 24 6.99 17.71 25.74
CA LYS A 24 6.17 18.48 26.70
C LYS A 24 6.25 19.98 26.43
N SER A 25 7.44 20.51 26.26
CA SER A 25 7.64 21.93 25.96
C SER A 25 6.99 22.36 24.64
N ILE A 26 7.03 21.51 23.60
CA ILE A 26 6.39 21.76 22.32
C ILE A 26 4.86 21.72 22.47
N MET A 27 4.30 20.76 23.20
CA MET A 27 2.86 20.65 23.46
C MET A 27 2.33 21.85 24.26
N GLU A 28 3.08 22.34 25.25
CA GLU A 28 2.71 23.53 26.02
C GLU A 28 2.68 24.83 25.19
N SER A 29 3.46 24.86 24.12
CA SER A 29 3.65 26.07 23.33
C SER A 29 2.83 26.10 22.04
N ASN A 30 2.14 25.02 21.69
CA ASN A 30 1.45 24.87 20.41
C ASN A 30 0.12 24.13 20.55
N ASP A 31 -0.88 24.57 19.80
CA ASP A 31 -2.17 23.93 19.63
C ASP A 31 -2.27 23.25 18.26
N GLY A 32 -3.04 22.15 18.16
CA GLY A 32 -3.35 21.47 16.91
C GLY A 32 -2.35 20.38 16.51
N ASN A 33 -2.24 20.10 15.22
CA ASN A 33 -1.37 19.04 14.71
C ASN A 33 0.08 19.52 14.63
N ILE A 34 1.00 18.75 15.23
CA ILE A 34 2.42 19.07 15.29
C ILE A 34 3.20 17.95 14.62
N ALA A 35 4.13 18.27 13.74
CA ALA A 35 5.07 17.33 13.15
C ALA A 35 6.47 17.53 13.73
N ILE A 36 7.08 16.47 14.24
CA ILE A 36 8.43 16.46 14.82
C ILE A 36 9.29 15.46 14.05
N VAL A 37 10.44 15.91 13.56
CA VAL A 37 11.41 15.04 12.88
C VAL A 37 12.49 14.61 13.87
N SER A 38 12.70 13.30 14.01
CA SER A 38 13.70 12.74 14.91
C SER A 38 14.32 11.45 14.34
N HIS A 39 15.25 10.85 15.09
CA HIS A 39 15.95 9.62 14.70
C HIS A 39 15.25 8.40 15.27
N SER A 40 15.30 7.28 14.52
CA SER A 40 14.60 6.03 14.90
C SER A 40 15.01 5.52 16.28
N GLY A 41 16.27 5.64 16.68
CA GLY A 41 16.74 5.24 18.00
C GLY A 41 16.11 6.04 19.14
N VAL A 42 15.96 7.36 18.96
CA VAL A 42 15.31 8.26 19.94
C VAL A 42 13.80 7.94 20.03
N ILE A 43 13.14 7.79 18.88
CA ILE A 43 11.71 7.47 18.82
C ILE A 43 11.43 6.11 19.48
N ARG A 44 12.21 5.06 19.17
CA ARG A 44 12.08 3.74 19.80
C ARG A 44 12.30 3.80 21.32
N GLY A 45 13.36 4.47 21.75
CA GLY A 45 13.65 4.64 23.16
C GLY A 45 12.52 5.34 23.90
N TRP A 46 11.96 6.39 23.32
CA TRP A 46 10.83 7.11 23.90
C TRP A 46 9.56 6.25 23.93
N LEU A 47 9.21 5.55 22.83
CA LEU A 47 8.05 4.64 22.78
C LEU A 47 8.13 3.53 23.82
N HIS A 48 9.34 2.98 24.03
CA HIS A 48 9.58 1.97 25.05
C HIS A 48 9.45 2.49 26.48
N HIS A 49 9.98 3.69 26.78
CA HIS A 49 10.00 4.21 28.14
C HIS A 49 8.72 4.99 28.53
N TYR A 50 8.09 5.65 27.56
CA TYR A 50 6.98 6.59 27.81
C TYR A 50 5.75 6.30 26.94
N GLY A 51 5.90 5.61 25.82
CA GLY A 51 4.84 5.34 24.86
C GLY A 51 4.00 4.10 25.13
N GLY A 52 4.25 3.38 26.23
CA GLY A 52 3.50 2.18 26.62
C GLY A 52 3.80 0.94 25.79
N HIS A 53 5.00 0.87 25.16
CA HIS A 53 5.49 -0.30 24.43
C HIS A 53 6.40 -1.13 25.34
N ASP A 54 5.91 -2.29 25.81
CA ASP A 54 6.60 -3.19 26.75
C ASP A 54 7.60 -4.16 26.04
N GLU A 55 7.52 -4.27 24.70
CA GLU A 55 8.43 -5.10 23.93
C GLU A 55 9.88 -4.56 23.94
N ASP A 56 10.86 -5.41 23.60
CA ASP A 56 12.24 -4.95 23.47
C ASP A 56 12.32 -3.74 22.53
N MET A 57 13.00 -2.67 22.98
CA MET A 57 13.11 -1.40 22.27
C MET A 57 13.51 -1.56 20.79
N PHE A 58 14.42 -2.52 20.48
CA PHE A 58 14.87 -2.75 19.11
C PHE A 58 13.84 -3.49 18.24
N SER A 59 12.85 -4.12 18.86
CA SER A 59 11.73 -4.78 18.18
C SER A 59 10.61 -3.81 17.80
N ILE A 60 10.57 -2.60 18.40
CA ILE A 60 9.58 -1.58 18.04
C ILE A 60 9.81 -1.12 16.58
N PRO A 61 8.81 -1.26 15.68
CA PRO A 61 8.99 -0.96 14.27
C PRO A 61 9.03 0.55 14.02
N VAL A 62 10.22 1.11 13.84
CA VAL A 62 10.43 2.51 13.41
C VAL A 62 11.37 2.50 12.21
N PRO A 63 10.92 2.08 11.02
CA PRO A 63 11.73 2.11 9.81
C PRO A 63 12.01 3.53 9.35
N CYS A 64 12.99 3.71 8.44
CA CYS A 64 13.26 5.01 7.84
C CYS A 64 12.00 5.56 7.15
N ALA A 65 11.79 6.88 7.25
CA ALA A 65 10.62 7.58 6.71
C ALA A 65 9.28 7.03 7.24
N SER A 66 9.26 6.54 8.49
CA SER A 66 8.01 6.16 9.15
C SER A 66 7.50 7.29 10.04
N ILE A 67 6.19 7.26 10.32
CA ILE A 67 5.51 8.19 11.20
C ILE A 67 5.14 7.45 12.49
N ALA A 68 5.57 7.93 13.63
CA ALA A 68 5.02 7.56 14.93
C ALA A 68 3.96 8.60 15.30
N SER A 69 2.74 8.15 15.56
CA SER A 69 1.61 9.04 15.87
C SER A 69 1.35 9.07 17.37
N LEU A 70 1.22 10.27 17.92
CA LEU A 70 0.89 10.51 19.32
C LEU A 70 -0.46 11.22 19.40
N MET A 71 -1.34 10.75 20.28
CA MET A 71 -2.58 11.43 20.62
C MET A 71 -2.44 12.05 22.00
N CYS A 72 -2.60 13.36 22.10
CA CYS A 72 -2.40 14.12 23.30
C CYS A 72 -3.70 14.82 23.72
N ASP A 73 -3.90 14.94 25.04
CA ASP A 73 -4.92 15.79 25.65
C ASP A 73 -4.21 16.71 26.65
N GLY A 74 -4.08 17.98 26.30
CA GLY A 74 -3.17 18.89 26.99
C GLY A 74 -1.74 18.32 26.98
N ASN A 75 -1.11 18.25 28.14
CA ASN A 75 0.26 17.71 28.30
C ASN A 75 0.30 16.18 28.50
N THR A 76 -0.83 15.49 28.34
CA THR A 76 -0.91 14.05 28.54
C THR A 76 -0.95 13.31 27.21
N ILE A 77 -0.07 12.35 27.00
CA ILE A 77 -0.07 11.48 25.83
C ILE A 77 -0.95 10.26 26.13
N ASN A 78 -2.11 10.18 25.48
CA ASN A 78 -3.10 9.14 25.72
C ASN A 78 -2.83 7.89 24.88
N ARG A 79 -2.18 8.04 23.73
CA ARG A 79 -1.87 6.92 22.84
C ARG A 79 -0.63 7.23 22.00
N ALA A 80 0.27 6.24 21.93
CA ALA A 80 1.40 6.24 21.00
C ALA A 80 1.31 5.03 20.07
N ILE A 81 1.50 5.24 18.78
CA ILE A 81 1.49 4.19 17.76
C ILE A 81 2.86 4.21 17.07
N ALA A 82 3.55 3.07 17.12
CA ALA A 82 4.84 2.91 16.45
C ALA A 82 4.70 2.96 14.91
N GLY A 83 5.75 3.42 14.30
CA GLY A 83 5.94 3.80 12.92
C GLY A 83 5.16 3.09 11.84
N THR A 84 4.13 3.75 11.34
CA THR A 84 3.58 3.43 10.03
C THR A 84 4.41 4.14 8.97
N ARG A 85 4.77 3.46 7.88
CA ARG A 85 5.29 4.16 6.71
C ARG A 85 4.18 5.02 6.14
N ALA A 86 4.48 6.30 5.91
CA ALA A 86 3.65 7.09 5.03
C ALA A 86 3.73 6.46 3.64
N VAL A 87 2.65 5.86 3.19
CA VAL A 87 2.55 5.38 1.81
C VAL A 87 1.98 6.55 1.02
N LEU A 88 2.85 7.19 0.23
CA LEU A 88 2.42 8.25 -0.67
C LEU A 88 1.60 7.64 -1.81
N THR A 89 0.49 8.29 -2.12
CA THR A 89 -0.35 8.00 -3.29
C THR A 89 -0.58 9.29 -4.07
N PRO A 90 -0.65 9.24 -5.40
CA PRO A 90 -1.00 10.40 -6.20
C PRO A 90 -2.45 10.81 -5.92
N ASP A 91 -2.70 12.12 -5.93
CA ASP A 91 -4.05 12.68 -5.88
C ASP A 91 -4.77 12.59 -7.24
N ASP A 92 -6.00 13.08 -7.31
CA ASP A 92 -6.81 12.97 -8.53
C ASP A 92 -6.23 13.80 -9.69
N ASP A 93 -5.63 14.95 -9.42
CA ASP A 93 -5.01 15.79 -10.44
C ASP A 93 -3.73 15.13 -10.99
N GLU A 94 -2.93 14.51 -10.13
CA GLU A 94 -1.76 13.73 -10.53
C GLU A 94 -2.14 12.49 -11.35
N ILE A 95 -3.25 11.81 -11.00
CA ILE A 95 -3.78 10.67 -11.77
C ILE A 95 -4.19 11.10 -13.19
N GLU A 96 -4.89 12.22 -13.33
CA GLU A 96 -5.25 12.75 -14.66
C GLU A 96 -4.00 13.21 -15.45
N GLU A 97 -2.95 13.72 -14.77
CA GLU A 97 -1.66 14.02 -15.40
C GLU A 97 -0.97 12.75 -15.91
N TYR A 98 -1.01 11.63 -15.17
CA TYR A 98 -0.49 10.35 -15.66
C TYR A 98 -1.19 9.89 -16.93
N TYR A 99 -2.52 9.95 -16.98
CA TYR A 99 -3.28 9.59 -18.18
C TYR A 99 -2.88 10.44 -19.39
N ARG A 100 -2.72 11.75 -19.19
CA ARG A 100 -2.30 12.68 -20.25
C ARG A 100 -0.87 12.41 -20.71
N ARG A 101 0.08 12.22 -19.77
CA ARG A 101 1.49 11.95 -20.02
C ARG A 101 1.69 10.63 -20.75
N CYS A 102 0.97 9.60 -20.36
CA CYS A 102 1.02 8.27 -20.99
C CYS A 102 0.14 8.15 -22.25
N LYS A 103 -0.63 9.19 -22.58
CA LYS A 103 -1.60 9.18 -23.69
C LYS A 103 -2.56 7.99 -23.58
N THR A 104 -3.05 7.74 -22.36
CA THR A 104 -3.94 6.61 -22.07
C THR A 104 -5.25 6.76 -22.82
N PRO A 105 -5.69 5.75 -23.61
CA PRO A 105 -6.96 5.82 -24.31
C PRO A 105 -8.16 5.91 -23.38
N GLU A 106 -9.21 6.62 -23.78
CA GLU A 106 -10.40 6.85 -22.93
C GLU A 106 -11.09 5.55 -22.51
N GLU A 107 -11.12 4.54 -23.37
CA GLU A 107 -11.66 3.22 -23.04
C GLU A 107 -10.84 2.48 -21.97
N VAL A 108 -9.53 2.74 -21.88
CA VAL A 108 -8.65 2.21 -20.83
C VAL A 108 -8.87 2.96 -19.53
N ILE A 109 -9.02 4.29 -19.57
CA ILE A 109 -9.37 5.10 -18.40
C ILE A 109 -10.71 4.63 -17.82
N ALA A 110 -11.72 4.41 -18.66
CA ALA A 110 -13.01 3.88 -18.24
C ALA A 110 -12.90 2.49 -17.60
N HIS A 111 -12.02 1.61 -18.14
CA HIS A 111 -11.71 0.33 -17.53
C HIS A 111 -11.07 0.50 -16.16
N CYS A 112 -10.04 1.32 -16.02
CA CYS A 112 -9.35 1.56 -14.76
C CYS A 112 -10.31 2.09 -13.66
N ARG A 113 -11.20 3.02 -14.01
CA ARG A 113 -12.24 3.54 -13.11
C ARG A 113 -13.23 2.44 -12.69
N ALA A 114 -13.64 1.56 -13.61
CA ALA A 114 -14.51 0.44 -13.31
C ALA A 114 -13.84 -0.57 -12.38
N VAL A 115 -12.56 -0.89 -12.61
CA VAL A 115 -11.74 -1.76 -11.75
C VAL A 115 -11.61 -1.17 -10.35
N ALA A 116 -11.35 0.13 -10.22
CA ALA A 116 -11.25 0.80 -8.93
C ALA A 116 -12.57 0.72 -8.12
N HIS A 117 -13.70 0.99 -8.77
CA HIS A 117 -15.01 0.84 -8.14
C HIS A 117 -15.31 -0.63 -7.74
N GLY A 118 -14.90 -1.59 -8.58
CA GLY A 118 -15.01 -3.02 -8.28
C GLY A 118 -14.19 -3.44 -7.07
N ALA A 119 -12.95 -2.98 -6.97
CA ALA A 119 -12.06 -3.26 -5.85
C ALA A 119 -12.61 -2.72 -4.52
N GLU A 120 -13.16 -1.49 -4.53
CA GLU A 120 -13.79 -0.89 -3.35
C GLU A 120 -14.97 -1.73 -2.86
N ARG A 121 -15.85 -2.18 -3.76
CA ARG A 121 -16.96 -3.07 -3.42
C ARG A 121 -16.49 -4.40 -2.83
N ILE A 122 -15.43 -4.99 -3.36
CA ILE A 122 -14.85 -6.23 -2.82
C ILE A 122 -14.34 -6.01 -1.39
N VAL A 123 -13.64 -4.90 -1.15
CA VAL A 123 -13.15 -4.53 0.19
C VAL A 123 -14.28 -4.37 1.18
N GLU A 124 -15.37 -3.71 0.78
CA GLU A 124 -16.55 -3.49 1.63
C GLU A 124 -17.29 -4.79 1.92
N GLN A 125 -17.57 -5.60 0.90
CA GLN A 125 -18.31 -6.85 1.03
C GLN A 125 -17.53 -7.92 1.82
N GLY A 126 -16.22 -7.98 1.65
CA GLY A 126 -15.34 -8.93 2.35
C GLY A 126 -14.80 -8.40 3.69
N GLU A 127 -15.15 -7.16 4.09
CA GLU A 127 -14.59 -6.49 5.28
C GLU A 127 -13.06 -6.55 5.32
N ILE A 128 -12.41 -6.43 4.14
CA ILE A 128 -10.98 -6.67 3.98
C ILE A 128 -10.18 -5.45 4.46
N SER A 129 -9.24 -5.68 5.39
CA SER A 129 -8.33 -4.63 5.85
C SER A 129 -7.21 -4.40 4.82
N CYS A 130 -7.14 -3.20 4.24
CA CYS A 130 -6.12 -2.77 3.27
C CYS A 130 -5.93 -1.25 3.30
N ASN A 131 -4.88 -0.76 2.65
CA ASN A 131 -4.75 0.66 2.37
C ASN A 131 -5.62 1.03 1.17
N ARG A 132 -6.82 1.57 1.44
CA ARG A 132 -7.83 1.90 0.40
C ARG A 132 -7.33 2.94 -0.61
N GLU A 133 -6.58 3.96 -0.18
CA GLU A 133 -6.04 4.99 -1.07
C GLU A 133 -5.01 4.39 -2.02
N LEU A 134 -4.11 3.55 -1.51
CA LEU A 134 -3.11 2.85 -2.31
C LEU A 134 -3.76 1.88 -3.32
N LEU A 135 -4.78 1.12 -2.89
CA LEU A 135 -5.54 0.24 -3.76
C LEU A 135 -6.26 1.01 -4.87
N ARG A 136 -6.93 2.11 -4.52
CA ARG A 136 -7.62 2.98 -5.47
C ARG A 136 -6.66 3.52 -6.52
N ALA A 137 -5.53 4.10 -6.10
CA ALA A 137 -4.51 4.62 -7.01
C ALA A 137 -3.95 3.51 -7.91
N ALA A 138 -3.69 2.31 -7.36
CA ALA A 138 -3.22 1.17 -8.14
C ALA A 138 -4.23 0.74 -9.20
N CYS A 139 -5.53 0.65 -8.85
CA CYS A 139 -6.58 0.32 -9.79
C CYS A 139 -6.73 1.38 -10.90
N LEU A 140 -6.58 2.66 -10.58
CA LEU A 140 -6.66 3.73 -11.56
C LEU A 140 -5.48 3.75 -12.53
N LEU A 141 -4.27 3.37 -12.09
CA LEU A 141 -3.05 3.52 -12.88
C LEU A 141 -2.48 2.22 -13.45
N HIS A 142 -3.06 1.03 -13.15
CA HIS A 142 -2.47 -0.25 -13.55
C HIS A 142 -2.27 -0.41 -15.06
N ASP A 143 -3.17 0.13 -15.86
CA ASP A 143 -3.17 0.06 -17.32
C ASP A 143 -2.79 1.39 -18.01
N MET A 144 -2.27 2.40 -17.27
CA MET A 144 -2.00 3.73 -17.82
C MET A 144 -1.05 3.71 -19.03
N CYS A 145 -0.12 2.75 -19.08
CA CYS A 145 0.83 2.56 -20.18
C CYS A 145 0.36 1.50 -21.20
N ARG A 146 -0.95 1.25 -21.34
CA ARG A 146 -1.51 0.18 -22.19
C ARG A 146 -1.03 0.21 -23.64
N ALA A 147 -0.66 1.36 -24.15
CA ALA A 147 -0.07 1.53 -25.49
C ALA A 147 1.26 0.77 -25.68
N ASP A 148 1.99 0.48 -24.59
CA ASP A 148 3.26 -0.26 -24.62
C ASP A 148 3.06 -1.78 -24.77
N GLY A 149 1.83 -2.23 -24.97
CA GLY A 149 1.52 -3.63 -25.22
C GLY A 149 1.77 -4.52 -24.01
N LYS A 150 2.58 -5.59 -24.18
CA LYS A 150 2.79 -6.58 -23.11
C LYS A 150 3.66 -6.06 -21.96
N SER A 151 4.47 -5.04 -22.17
CA SER A 151 5.38 -4.44 -21.18
C SER A 151 4.74 -3.27 -20.40
N HIS A 152 3.45 -2.98 -20.60
CA HIS A 152 2.81 -1.86 -19.92
C HIS A 152 2.85 -1.94 -18.37
N PRO A 153 2.83 -3.13 -17.70
CA PRO A 153 2.96 -3.17 -16.25
C PRO A 153 4.33 -2.67 -15.77
N GLU A 154 5.39 -3.09 -16.47
CA GLU A 154 6.76 -2.70 -16.18
C GLU A 154 6.99 -1.21 -16.50
N SER A 155 6.44 -0.72 -17.62
CA SER A 155 6.50 0.70 -17.99
C SER A 155 5.82 1.58 -16.96
N ALA A 156 4.62 1.23 -16.53
CA ALA A 156 3.88 1.95 -15.50
C ALA A 156 4.62 1.93 -14.15
N ALA A 157 5.11 0.77 -13.74
CA ALA A 157 5.87 0.62 -12.50
C ALA A 157 7.17 1.44 -12.52
N HIS A 158 7.87 1.50 -13.66
CA HIS A 158 9.08 2.33 -13.81
C HIS A 158 8.78 3.82 -13.61
N ILE A 159 7.75 4.33 -14.26
CA ILE A 159 7.31 5.73 -14.13
C ILE A 159 6.97 6.04 -12.67
N LEU A 160 6.14 5.22 -12.03
CA LEU A 160 5.73 5.42 -10.64
C LEU A 160 6.92 5.34 -9.66
N THR A 161 7.92 4.51 -9.95
CA THR A 161 9.15 4.44 -9.14
C THR A 161 9.96 5.73 -9.26
N MET A 162 10.11 6.26 -10.48
CA MET A 162 10.84 7.51 -10.72
C MET A 162 10.14 8.73 -10.09
N ASP A 163 8.81 8.69 -10.01
CA ASP A 163 7.99 9.73 -9.39
C ASP A 163 7.79 9.51 -7.86
N ALA A 164 8.62 8.68 -7.24
CA ALA A 164 8.67 8.40 -5.80
C ALA A 164 7.43 7.70 -5.21
N TYR A 165 6.70 6.90 -5.99
CA TYR A 165 5.61 6.03 -5.56
C TYR A 165 5.98 4.52 -5.58
N PRO A 166 7.04 4.06 -4.87
CA PRO A 166 7.55 2.69 -5.00
C PRO A 166 6.56 1.60 -4.54
N ALA A 167 5.72 1.90 -3.54
CA ALA A 167 4.70 0.95 -3.07
C ALA A 167 3.63 0.74 -4.17
N LEU A 168 3.16 1.82 -4.79
CA LEU A 168 2.22 1.79 -5.89
C LEU A 168 2.80 1.07 -7.12
N ALA A 169 4.06 1.38 -7.46
CA ALA A 169 4.79 0.72 -8.55
C ALA A 169 4.84 -0.80 -8.38
N SER A 170 5.10 -1.28 -7.16
CA SER A 170 5.15 -2.72 -6.85
C SER A 170 3.80 -3.41 -7.07
N ILE A 171 2.69 -2.76 -6.71
CA ILE A 171 1.34 -3.30 -6.91
C ILE A 171 1.01 -3.35 -8.40
N VAL A 172 1.24 -2.26 -9.11
CA VAL A 172 0.98 -2.14 -10.55
C VAL A 172 1.77 -3.16 -11.36
N ALA A 173 3.05 -3.40 -11.03
CA ALA A 173 3.86 -4.43 -11.67
C ALA A 173 3.26 -5.84 -11.57
N GLY A 174 2.53 -6.13 -10.48
CA GLY A 174 1.97 -7.45 -10.17
C GLY A 174 0.62 -7.77 -10.84
N HIS A 175 -0.02 -6.82 -11.54
CA HIS A 175 -1.41 -7.02 -11.98
C HIS A 175 -1.60 -8.03 -13.12
N HIS A 176 -0.56 -8.35 -13.88
CA HIS A 176 -0.60 -9.40 -14.92
C HIS A 176 -0.24 -10.78 -14.39
N ASP A 177 0.85 -10.86 -13.61
CA ASP A 177 1.37 -12.09 -13.05
C ASP A 177 1.64 -11.87 -11.55
N LEU A 178 0.81 -12.49 -10.72
CA LEU A 178 0.82 -12.28 -9.27
C LEU A 178 2.16 -12.73 -8.66
N PRO A 179 2.86 -11.88 -7.89
CA PRO A 179 4.10 -12.27 -7.23
C PRO A 179 3.83 -13.30 -6.11
N ARG A 180 4.85 -14.13 -5.79
CA ARG A 180 4.72 -15.17 -4.74
C ARG A 180 4.31 -14.64 -3.36
N ARG A 181 4.65 -13.38 -3.08
CA ARG A 181 4.27 -12.66 -1.86
C ARG A 181 3.61 -11.35 -2.28
N ALA A 182 2.35 -11.45 -2.66
CA ALA A 182 1.53 -10.29 -2.97
C ALA A 182 1.07 -9.60 -1.67
N SER A 183 0.95 -8.27 -1.70
CA SER A 183 0.22 -7.54 -0.67
C SER A 183 -1.29 -7.72 -0.86
N THR A 184 -2.08 -7.37 0.15
CA THR A 184 -3.55 -7.36 0.05
C THR A 184 -4.02 -6.51 -1.13
N GLU A 185 -3.42 -5.33 -1.33
CA GLU A 185 -3.76 -4.43 -2.42
C GLU A 185 -3.42 -5.03 -3.80
N THR A 186 -2.31 -5.79 -3.90
CA THR A 186 -1.93 -6.49 -5.14
C THR A 186 -2.93 -7.60 -5.46
N ASP A 187 -3.33 -8.41 -4.46
CA ASP A 187 -4.35 -9.44 -4.62
C ASP A 187 -5.69 -8.84 -5.09
N LEU A 188 -6.12 -7.74 -4.46
CA LEU A 188 -7.39 -7.08 -4.75
C LEU A 188 -7.41 -6.42 -6.12
N LEU A 189 -6.33 -5.74 -6.54
CA LEU A 189 -6.18 -5.23 -7.90
C LEU A 189 -6.25 -6.37 -8.92
N TYR A 190 -5.46 -7.45 -8.68
CA TYR A 190 -5.42 -8.61 -9.56
C TYR A 190 -6.80 -9.24 -9.74
N LEU A 191 -7.54 -9.45 -8.65
CA LEU A 191 -8.90 -9.99 -8.67
C LEU A 191 -9.86 -9.05 -9.38
N SER A 192 -9.87 -7.78 -9.01
CA SER A 192 -10.81 -6.80 -9.56
C SER A 192 -10.63 -6.63 -11.07
N ASP A 193 -9.39 -6.55 -11.59
CA ASP A 193 -9.16 -6.48 -13.03
C ASP A 193 -9.77 -7.67 -13.78
N LYS A 194 -9.77 -8.88 -13.18
CA LYS A 194 -10.35 -10.07 -13.83
C LYS A 194 -11.89 -10.10 -13.80
N LEU A 195 -12.52 -9.22 -13.03
CA LEU A 195 -13.99 -9.07 -13.00
C LEU A 195 -14.51 -8.03 -14.02
N TYR A 196 -13.62 -7.44 -14.83
CA TYR A 196 -14.01 -6.46 -15.83
C TYR A 196 -13.46 -6.79 -17.22
N SER A 197 -14.25 -6.51 -18.26
CA SER A 197 -13.87 -6.56 -19.68
C SER A 197 -14.18 -5.20 -20.29
N GLY A 198 -13.17 -4.34 -20.50
CA GLY A 198 -13.41 -2.91 -20.61
C GLY A 198 -14.09 -2.40 -19.34
N ALA A 199 -15.06 -1.53 -19.42
CA ALA A 199 -15.81 -1.05 -18.26
C ALA A 199 -16.97 -1.99 -17.82
N GLN A 200 -17.21 -3.10 -18.53
CA GLN A 200 -18.30 -4.02 -18.23
C GLN A 200 -17.88 -5.08 -17.21
N ARG A 201 -18.66 -5.24 -16.14
CA ARG A 201 -18.48 -6.33 -15.17
C ARG A 201 -18.78 -7.70 -15.83
N VAL A 202 -17.93 -8.69 -15.55
CA VAL A 202 -18.06 -10.07 -15.99
C VAL A 202 -17.78 -11.01 -14.83
N THR A 203 -18.22 -12.26 -14.91
CA THR A 203 -17.81 -13.28 -13.94
C THR A 203 -16.37 -13.76 -14.21
N ILE A 204 -15.73 -14.33 -13.20
CA ILE A 204 -14.41 -14.98 -13.33
C ILE A 204 -14.45 -16.03 -14.43
N ASP A 205 -15.48 -16.87 -14.43
CA ASP A 205 -15.60 -17.98 -15.39
C ASP A 205 -15.78 -17.47 -16.83
N GLU A 206 -16.60 -16.46 -17.06
CA GLU A 206 -16.73 -15.82 -18.37
C GLU A 206 -15.40 -15.21 -18.85
N ARG A 207 -14.70 -14.48 -17.97
CA ARG A 207 -13.40 -13.87 -18.28
C ARG A 207 -12.38 -14.93 -18.68
N PHE A 208 -12.29 -16.01 -17.90
CA PHE A 208 -11.33 -17.08 -18.15
C PHE A 208 -11.72 -17.98 -19.32
N ALA A 209 -13.00 -18.24 -19.57
CA ALA A 209 -13.46 -18.95 -20.76
C ALA A 209 -13.04 -18.22 -22.04
N ARG A 210 -13.27 -16.89 -22.09
CA ARG A 210 -12.87 -16.05 -23.24
C ARG A 210 -11.34 -16.02 -23.44
N SER A 211 -10.56 -15.99 -22.36
CA SER A 211 -9.09 -15.97 -22.45
C SER A 211 -8.52 -17.34 -22.84
N ARG A 212 -9.12 -18.44 -22.37
CA ARG A 212 -8.73 -19.81 -22.75
C ARG A 212 -8.84 -20.05 -24.25
N ALA A 213 -9.92 -19.54 -24.88
CA ALA A 213 -10.12 -19.68 -26.32
C ALA A 213 -9.02 -19.02 -27.16
N LYS A 214 -8.20 -18.12 -26.59
CA LYS A 214 -7.08 -17.46 -27.24
C LYS A 214 -5.74 -18.17 -27.04
N CYS A 215 -5.67 -19.18 -26.17
CA CYS A 215 -4.43 -19.96 -25.94
C CYS A 215 -4.17 -20.88 -27.13
N LYS A 216 -3.02 -20.69 -27.79
CA LYS A 216 -2.65 -21.43 -29.02
C LYS A 216 -1.65 -22.56 -28.78
N ASP A 217 -0.99 -22.58 -27.62
CA ASP A 217 0.06 -23.54 -27.27
C ASP A 217 0.00 -23.93 -25.78
N GLU A 218 0.80 -24.93 -25.40
CA GLU A 218 0.85 -25.46 -24.04
C GLU A 218 1.37 -24.44 -23.02
N GLU A 219 2.30 -23.55 -23.43
CA GLU A 219 2.83 -22.51 -22.55
C GLU A 219 1.74 -21.49 -22.19
N ALA A 220 0.96 -21.06 -23.18
CA ALA A 220 -0.19 -20.17 -22.97
C ALA A 220 -1.25 -20.82 -22.08
N LEU A 221 -1.54 -22.10 -22.27
CA LEU A 221 -2.47 -22.85 -21.42
C LEU A 221 -1.94 -23.00 -19.97
N LYS A 222 -0.65 -23.23 -19.80
CA LYS A 222 -0.02 -23.29 -18.48
C LYS A 222 -0.13 -21.95 -17.75
N LYS A 223 0.20 -20.84 -18.42
CA LYS A 223 0.05 -19.48 -17.86
C LYS A 223 -1.42 -19.18 -17.53
N TRP A 224 -2.33 -19.54 -18.42
CA TRP A 224 -3.77 -19.41 -18.17
C TRP A 224 -4.20 -20.15 -16.91
N SER A 225 -3.81 -21.42 -16.76
CA SER A 225 -4.13 -22.25 -15.60
C SER A 225 -3.57 -21.67 -14.29
N GLN A 226 -2.33 -21.16 -14.32
CA GLN A 226 -1.70 -20.51 -13.17
C GLN A 226 -2.48 -19.23 -12.75
N ARG A 227 -2.88 -18.40 -13.71
CA ARG A 227 -3.67 -17.18 -13.47
C ARG A 227 -5.06 -17.50 -12.93
N TYR A 228 -5.71 -18.54 -13.47
CA TYR A 228 -7.02 -18.99 -12.96
C TYR A 228 -6.91 -19.51 -11.52
N ALA A 229 -5.91 -20.33 -11.23
CA ALA A 229 -5.64 -20.82 -9.87
C ALA A 229 -5.33 -19.67 -8.91
N ALA A 230 -4.58 -18.64 -9.33
CA ALA A 230 -4.28 -17.47 -8.52
C ALA A 230 -5.56 -16.71 -8.14
N VAL A 231 -6.47 -16.45 -9.10
CA VAL A 231 -7.77 -15.80 -8.82
C VAL A 231 -8.59 -16.63 -7.83
N ARG A 232 -8.69 -17.94 -8.04
CA ARG A 232 -9.44 -18.83 -7.13
C ARG A 232 -8.85 -18.84 -5.72
N GLY A 233 -7.51 -18.83 -5.61
CA GLY A 233 -6.83 -18.74 -4.32
C GLY A 233 -7.03 -17.40 -3.60
N ILE A 234 -7.21 -16.29 -4.32
CA ILE A 234 -7.57 -15.00 -3.73
C ILE A 234 -9.01 -15.03 -3.21
N VAL A 235 -9.96 -15.55 -4.02
CA VAL A 235 -11.37 -15.68 -3.62
C VAL A 235 -11.50 -16.51 -2.34
N GLU A 236 -10.80 -17.65 -2.25
CA GLU A 236 -10.77 -18.49 -1.06
C GLU A 236 -10.14 -17.79 0.15
N ARG A 237 -8.99 -17.12 -0.05
CA ARG A 237 -8.25 -16.40 1.02
C ARG A 237 -9.09 -15.34 1.72
N TYR A 238 -9.90 -14.63 0.97
CA TYR A 238 -10.74 -13.53 1.47
C TYR A 238 -12.22 -13.91 1.63
N HIS A 239 -12.57 -15.21 1.52
CA HIS A 239 -13.93 -15.75 1.70
C HIS A 239 -14.98 -15.05 0.83
N LEU A 240 -14.65 -14.83 -0.46
CA LEU A 240 -15.50 -14.11 -1.41
C LEU A 240 -16.40 -15.01 -2.27
N GLU A 241 -16.51 -16.31 -1.94
CA GLU A 241 -17.37 -17.25 -2.65
C GLU A 241 -18.83 -16.79 -2.62
N GLY A 242 -19.44 -16.71 -3.81
CA GLY A 242 -20.84 -16.29 -3.96
C GLY A 242 -21.09 -14.79 -3.90
N GLN A 243 -20.03 -13.97 -3.79
CA GLN A 243 -20.13 -12.50 -3.77
C GLN A 243 -19.69 -11.86 -5.11
N LEU A 244 -19.02 -12.62 -6.00
CA LEU A 244 -18.35 -12.12 -7.22
C LEU A 244 -19.08 -12.52 -8.51
#